data_6db8e89decaa120ae1e2f0ee1660a6be
#
_entry.id   6db8e89decaa120ae1e2f0ee1660a6be
#
_cell.length_a   1.000
_cell.length_b   1.000
_cell.length_c   1.000
_cell.angle_alpha   90.00
_cell.angle_beta   90.00
_cell.angle_gamma   90.00
#
_symmetry.space_group_name_H-M   'P 1'
#
loop_
_entity.id
_entity.type
_entity.pdbx_description
1 polymer ?
#
loop_
_entity_poly.entity_id
_entity_poly.type
_entity_poly.pdbx_seq_one_letter_code
_entity_poly.pdbx_strand_id
1 'polypeptide(L)'
;MSAGGSWPVAPLPMTATRGTCMLRQCRGDINGAATPSLHNRASDCPGMLTRLPTGCPSLDELLGGGVEAGALTLVYGEPGSGKTSLALQLSREVLNNGGKSVLFIDTEGLSMERLKQVCGDEALDGLSIAAPVDQAELLELLKSRDDPPALLIIDTVNAYARLEYALDKEKCARVFTRMMINLHNLATQHDFPILLTGQIYERDGEVGPYYGKLLVHMAKTLLQLEKAHAPGLRHARLKKHRSLPEGVADFLLTGNGLE
;
A
#
# COMPACT_ATOMS: atom_id res chain seq x y z
N MET A 1 -27.19 8.05 48.34
CA MET A 1 -28.15 8.77 47.46
C MET A 1 -27.53 8.85 46.09
N SER A 2 -28.02 7.99 45.30
CA SER A 2 -27.84 7.64 43.91
C SER A 2 -28.29 8.75 42.96
N ALA A 3 -27.57 8.94 41.87
CA ALA A 3 -28.17 9.41 40.62
C ALA A 3 -27.38 8.84 39.46
N GLY A 4 -27.88 7.76 38.89
CA GLY A 4 -27.48 7.22 37.60
C GLY A 4 -28.10 8.06 36.49
N GLY A 5 -27.28 8.55 35.58
CA GLY A 5 -27.72 9.18 34.35
C GLY A 5 -27.48 8.23 33.20
N SER A 6 -28.53 7.58 32.72
CA SER A 6 -28.56 6.80 31.48
C SER A 6 -28.70 7.74 30.29
N TRP A 7 -27.78 7.65 29.32
CA TRP A 7 -27.87 8.35 28.05
C TRP A 7 -28.74 7.51 27.09
N PRO A 8 -29.70 8.11 26.37
CA PRO A 8 -30.49 7.39 25.39
C PRO A 8 -29.68 7.14 24.11
N VAL A 9 -29.62 5.88 23.73
CA VAL A 9 -29.10 5.45 22.41
C VAL A 9 -30.19 5.69 21.38
N ALA A 10 -29.97 6.63 20.46
CA ALA A 10 -30.83 6.81 19.30
C ALA A 10 -30.55 5.74 18.26
N PRO A 11 -31.58 5.13 17.64
CA PRO A 11 -31.38 4.15 16.57
C PRO A 11 -30.98 4.83 15.26
N LEU A 12 -29.94 4.31 14.62
CA LEU A 12 -29.52 4.69 13.28
C LEU A 12 -30.55 4.20 12.24
N PRO A 13 -30.88 4.98 11.23
CA PRO A 13 -31.76 4.53 10.15
C PRO A 13 -31.02 3.53 9.26
N MET A 14 -31.51 2.30 9.21
CA MET A 14 -31.14 1.30 8.22
C MET A 14 -31.80 1.66 6.87
N THR A 15 -31.01 2.17 5.94
CA THR A 15 -31.37 2.12 4.53
C THR A 15 -30.29 1.34 3.79
N ALA A 16 -30.42 0.02 3.83
CA ALA A 16 -29.69 -0.86 2.96
C ALA A 16 -30.41 -0.97 1.61
N THR A 17 -30.01 -0.21 0.62
CA THR A 17 -30.32 -0.50 -0.77
C THR A 17 -29.31 -1.52 -1.29
N ARG A 18 -29.71 -2.79 -1.30
CA ARG A 18 -29.00 -3.84 -2.01
C ARG A 18 -29.09 -3.57 -3.51
N GLY A 19 -28.02 -3.05 -4.09
CA GLY A 19 -27.83 -3.04 -5.54
C GLY A 19 -27.58 -4.46 -6.02
N THR A 20 -28.57 -5.06 -6.64
CA THR A 20 -28.47 -6.33 -7.35
C THR A 20 -27.57 -6.14 -8.56
N CYS A 21 -26.37 -6.71 -8.52
CA CYS A 21 -25.46 -6.78 -9.66
C CYS A 21 -26.05 -7.75 -10.70
N MET A 22 -26.72 -7.20 -11.72
CA MET A 22 -27.12 -7.97 -12.90
C MET A 22 -25.90 -8.20 -13.78
N LEU A 23 -25.44 -9.43 -13.84
CA LEU A 23 -24.56 -9.92 -14.90
C LEU A 23 -25.29 -9.79 -16.26
N ARG A 24 -25.05 -8.73 -16.99
CA ARG A 24 -25.42 -8.65 -18.41
C ARG A 24 -24.38 -9.45 -19.19
N GLN A 25 -24.79 -10.59 -19.71
CA GLN A 25 -24.11 -11.30 -20.76
C GLN A 25 -23.94 -10.39 -21.98
N CYS A 26 -22.70 -10.05 -22.32
CA CYS A 26 -22.38 -9.46 -23.62
C CYS A 26 -22.48 -10.56 -24.68
N ARG A 27 -23.63 -10.65 -25.33
CA ARG A 27 -23.75 -11.34 -26.64
C ARG A 27 -23.27 -10.37 -27.70
N GLY A 28 -22.16 -10.72 -28.35
CA GLY A 28 -21.65 -9.97 -29.48
C GLY A 28 -22.49 -10.22 -30.72
N ASP A 29 -22.96 -9.15 -31.32
CA ASP A 29 -23.46 -9.15 -32.71
C ASP A 29 -22.26 -9.02 -33.65
N ILE A 30 -22.03 -10.05 -34.45
CA ILE A 30 -21.05 -10.09 -35.54
C ILE A 30 -21.72 -9.56 -36.80
N ASN A 31 -21.55 -8.26 -37.11
CA ASN A 31 -21.60 -7.76 -38.47
C ASN A 31 -20.87 -6.41 -38.62
N GLY A 32 -19.76 -6.48 -39.31
CA GLY A 32 -19.14 -5.57 -40.25
C GLY A 32 -18.91 -4.10 -39.91
N ALA A 33 -17.66 -3.75 -39.80
CA ALA A 33 -16.95 -2.57 -40.30
C ALA A 33 -16.08 -1.85 -39.27
N ALA A 34 -14.83 -1.61 -39.68
CA ALA A 34 -13.84 -0.69 -39.13
C ALA A 34 -13.28 -1.00 -37.75
N THR A 35 -12.05 -1.50 -37.72
CA THR A 35 -11.16 -1.56 -36.55
C THR A 35 -10.81 -0.16 -36.04
N PRO A 36 -11.24 0.25 -34.84
CA PRO A 36 -10.62 1.38 -34.15
C PRO A 36 -9.38 0.87 -33.39
N SER A 37 -8.32 1.64 -33.46
CA SER A 37 -7.04 1.42 -32.78
C SER A 37 -7.23 1.10 -31.28
N LEU A 38 -6.57 0.04 -30.84
CA LEU A 38 -6.58 -0.50 -29.45
C LEU A 38 -5.80 0.36 -28.44
N HIS A 39 -5.80 1.67 -28.58
CA HIS A 39 -5.22 2.58 -27.59
C HIS A 39 -6.32 3.48 -27.01
N ASN A 40 -6.53 3.37 -25.69
CA ASN A 40 -7.46 4.16 -24.84
C ASN A 40 -8.92 3.69 -24.76
N ARG A 41 -9.20 2.53 -24.18
CA ARG A 41 -10.53 2.22 -23.58
C ARG A 41 -10.47 1.28 -22.38
N ALA A 42 -9.45 1.40 -21.54
CA ALA A 42 -9.39 0.64 -20.30
C ALA A 42 -10.03 1.35 -19.09
N SER A 43 -10.36 2.66 -19.20
CA SER A 43 -10.82 3.49 -18.08
C SER A 43 -12.33 3.55 -17.86
N ASP A 44 -13.15 2.98 -18.77
CA ASP A 44 -14.61 3.20 -18.75
C ASP A 44 -15.44 1.99 -18.29
N CYS A 45 -14.82 0.92 -17.78
CA CYS A 45 -15.56 -0.17 -17.12
C CYS A 45 -15.61 0.09 -15.61
N PRO A 46 -16.80 0.32 -15.00
CA PRO A 46 -16.91 0.36 -13.55
C PRO A 46 -16.57 -1.01 -12.97
N GLY A 47 -15.46 -1.10 -12.25
CA GLY A 47 -14.92 -2.34 -11.67
C GLY A 47 -13.56 -2.78 -12.20
N MET A 48 -12.91 -2.01 -13.07
CA MET A 48 -11.53 -2.28 -13.48
C MET A 48 -10.60 -1.82 -12.37
N LEU A 49 -9.84 -2.77 -11.82
CA LEU A 49 -8.84 -2.52 -10.77
C LEU A 49 -7.83 -1.47 -11.27
N THR A 50 -7.87 -0.30 -10.66
CA THR A 50 -6.90 0.75 -10.94
C THR A 50 -5.56 0.31 -10.38
N ARG A 51 -4.52 0.30 -11.20
CA ARG A 51 -3.15 0.02 -10.79
C ARG A 51 -2.32 1.28 -10.91
N LEU A 52 -1.49 1.47 -9.91
CA LEU A 52 -0.56 2.58 -9.83
C LEU A 52 0.83 2.10 -10.29
N PRO A 53 1.35 2.57 -11.44
CA PRO A 53 2.67 2.22 -11.90
C PRO A 53 3.75 2.58 -10.88
N THR A 54 4.74 1.72 -10.73
CA THR A 54 5.87 1.96 -9.81
C THR A 54 6.90 2.90 -10.43
N GLY A 55 6.85 3.10 -11.74
CA GLY A 55 7.87 3.81 -12.51
C GLY A 55 9.13 2.99 -12.75
N CYS A 56 9.10 1.68 -12.44
CA CYS A 56 10.13 0.70 -12.76
C CYS A 56 9.50 -0.38 -13.65
N PRO A 57 9.85 -0.45 -14.95
CA PRO A 57 9.15 -1.32 -15.91
C PRO A 57 9.15 -2.79 -15.53
N SER A 58 10.26 -3.31 -15.00
CA SER A 58 10.36 -4.71 -14.56
C SER A 58 9.45 -5.04 -13.38
N LEU A 59 9.29 -4.10 -12.44
CA LEU A 59 8.35 -4.25 -11.33
C LEU A 59 6.91 -4.10 -11.78
N ASP A 60 6.63 -3.20 -12.72
CA ASP A 60 5.30 -3.01 -13.27
C ASP A 60 4.83 -4.25 -14.03
N GLU A 61 5.72 -4.89 -14.81
CA GLU A 61 5.42 -6.16 -15.46
C GLU A 61 5.15 -7.27 -14.43
N LEU A 62 5.99 -7.40 -13.39
CA LEU A 62 5.84 -8.38 -12.32
C LEU A 62 4.52 -8.19 -11.56
N LEU A 63 4.08 -6.95 -11.36
CA LEU A 63 2.86 -6.57 -10.64
C LEU A 63 1.64 -6.43 -11.58
N GLY A 64 1.81 -6.71 -12.88
CA GLY A 64 0.75 -6.61 -13.88
C GLY A 64 0.22 -5.19 -14.09
N GLY A 65 1.11 -4.21 -14.01
CA GLY A 65 0.85 -2.79 -14.22
C GLY A 65 1.02 -1.91 -12.98
N GLY A 66 1.50 -2.47 -11.85
CA GLY A 66 1.80 -1.69 -10.65
C GLY A 66 1.01 -2.07 -9.39
N VAL A 67 0.98 -1.17 -8.41
CA VAL A 67 0.33 -1.36 -7.11
C VAL A 67 -1.18 -1.24 -7.24
N GLU A 68 -1.91 -2.17 -6.67
CA GLU A 68 -3.35 -2.30 -6.81
C GLU A 68 -4.12 -1.39 -5.84
N ALA A 69 -5.09 -0.61 -6.36
CA ALA A 69 -6.03 0.15 -5.55
C ALA A 69 -7.01 -0.75 -4.78
N GLY A 70 -7.58 -0.25 -3.71
CA GLY A 70 -8.51 -1.00 -2.86
C GLY A 70 -7.87 -2.16 -2.09
N ALA A 71 -6.52 -2.21 -2.02
CA ALA A 71 -5.77 -3.30 -1.42
C ALA A 71 -4.54 -2.83 -0.64
N LEU A 72 -4.08 -3.67 0.28
CA LEU A 72 -2.80 -3.50 0.95
C LEU A 72 -1.71 -4.25 0.17
N THR A 73 -0.66 -3.53 -0.21
CA THR A 73 0.58 -4.09 -0.75
C THR A 73 1.67 -4.00 0.30
N LEU A 74 2.26 -5.14 0.67
CA LEU A 74 3.40 -5.21 1.57
C LEU A 74 4.68 -5.45 0.79
N VAL A 75 5.63 -4.53 0.92
CA VAL A 75 7.00 -4.64 0.42
C VAL A 75 7.94 -4.86 1.59
N TYR A 76 8.62 -5.99 1.64
CA TYR A 76 9.50 -6.32 2.75
C TYR A 76 10.87 -6.80 2.26
N GLY A 77 11.87 -6.69 3.12
CA GLY A 77 13.23 -7.07 2.77
C GLY A 77 14.26 -6.50 3.74
N GLU A 78 15.51 -6.89 3.54
CA GLU A 78 16.63 -6.43 4.34
C GLU A 78 16.88 -4.92 4.24
N PRO A 79 17.61 -4.30 5.19
CA PRO A 79 18.03 -2.90 5.09
C PRO A 79 18.79 -2.64 3.79
N GLY A 80 18.46 -1.55 3.08
CA GLY A 80 19.09 -1.19 1.80
C GLY A 80 18.64 -2.02 0.59
N SER A 81 17.57 -2.82 0.69
CA SER A 81 16.98 -3.53 -0.46
C SER A 81 16.16 -2.65 -1.41
N GLY A 82 15.87 -1.40 -1.05
CA GLY A 82 15.16 -0.44 -1.91
C GLY A 82 13.71 -0.13 -1.50
N LYS A 83 13.21 -0.61 -0.35
CA LYS A 83 11.82 -0.40 0.12
C LYS A 83 11.41 1.08 0.17
N THR A 84 12.16 1.89 0.90
CA THR A 84 11.94 3.35 0.99
C THR A 84 12.06 4.03 -0.36
N SER A 85 13.03 3.61 -1.19
CA SER A 85 13.21 4.17 -2.53
C SER A 85 12.03 3.88 -3.45
N LEU A 86 11.47 2.66 -3.39
CA LEU A 86 10.24 2.31 -4.10
C LEU A 86 9.04 3.13 -3.59
N ALA A 87 8.92 3.32 -2.27
CA ALA A 87 7.87 4.12 -1.68
C ALA A 87 7.93 5.60 -2.14
N LEU A 88 9.13 6.17 -2.17
CA LEU A 88 9.34 7.54 -2.67
C LEU A 88 9.09 7.65 -4.18
N GLN A 89 9.52 6.67 -4.96
CA GLN A 89 9.27 6.65 -6.41
C GLN A 89 7.79 6.56 -6.72
N LEU A 90 7.04 5.70 -6.02
CA LEU A 90 5.58 5.66 -6.12
C LEU A 90 4.93 7.00 -5.77
N SER A 91 5.43 7.69 -4.74
CA SER A 91 4.95 9.03 -4.39
C SER A 91 5.13 10.00 -5.56
N ARG A 92 6.31 10.00 -6.18
CA ARG A 92 6.61 10.81 -7.37
C ARG A 92 5.67 10.47 -8.54
N GLU A 93 5.49 9.18 -8.83
CA GLU A 93 4.63 8.75 -9.93
C GLU A 93 3.17 9.21 -9.74
N VAL A 94 2.64 9.10 -8.51
CA VAL A 94 1.29 9.60 -8.20
C VAL A 94 1.17 11.08 -8.46
N LEU A 95 2.09 11.87 -7.92
CA LEU A 95 2.02 13.34 -8.00
C LEU A 95 2.22 13.84 -9.42
N ASN A 96 3.16 13.26 -10.17
CA ASN A 96 3.41 13.61 -11.57
C ASN A 96 2.25 13.24 -12.50
N ASN A 97 1.49 12.20 -12.17
CA ASN A 97 0.33 11.76 -12.96
C ASN A 97 -1.00 12.37 -12.50
N GLY A 98 -0.97 13.48 -11.77
CA GLY A 98 -2.15 14.25 -11.36
C GLY A 98 -2.85 13.74 -10.10
N GLY A 99 -2.21 12.87 -9.32
CA GLY A 99 -2.66 12.51 -7.98
C GLY A 99 -2.67 13.73 -7.06
N LYS A 100 -3.78 13.95 -6.34
CA LYS A 100 -3.97 15.17 -5.56
C LYS A 100 -3.06 15.27 -4.34
N SER A 101 -2.80 14.12 -3.68
CA SER A 101 -1.98 14.08 -2.46
C SER A 101 -1.45 12.69 -2.17
N VAL A 102 -0.29 12.64 -1.55
CA VAL A 102 0.31 11.44 -0.98
C VAL A 102 0.51 11.64 0.51
N LEU A 103 0.09 10.69 1.33
CA LEU A 103 0.45 10.64 2.74
C LEU A 103 1.55 9.62 2.96
N PHE A 104 2.72 10.11 3.34
CA PHE A 104 3.86 9.28 3.73
C PHE A 104 4.01 9.29 5.24
N ILE A 105 3.81 8.14 5.88
CA ILE A 105 4.02 7.97 7.32
C ILE A 105 5.40 7.35 7.54
N ASP A 106 6.30 8.16 8.09
CA ASP A 106 7.69 7.80 8.38
C ASP A 106 7.82 7.35 9.84
N THR A 107 8.27 6.13 10.06
CA THR A 107 8.49 5.55 11.40
C THR A 107 9.96 5.22 11.69
N GLU A 108 10.86 5.42 10.71
CA GLU A 108 12.28 5.05 10.83
C GLU A 108 13.25 6.22 10.66
N GLY A 109 12.76 7.38 10.25
CA GLY A 109 13.57 8.56 9.96
C GLY A 109 13.95 8.63 8.48
N LEU A 110 13.13 9.32 7.70
CA LEU A 110 13.34 9.54 6.27
C LEU A 110 14.49 10.50 6.00
N SER A 111 15.45 10.10 5.16
CA SER A 111 16.49 10.99 4.67
C SER A 111 15.92 12.02 3.71
N MET A 112 16.00 13.31 4.07
CA MET A 112 15.58 14.42 3.22
C MET A 112 16.42 14.52 1.94
N GLU A 113 17.68 14.10 1.99
CA GLU A 113 18.53 13.99 0.81
C GLU A 113 17.98 12.95 -0.17
N ARG A 114 17.62 11.75 0.35
CA ARG A 114 17.05 10.68 -0.47
C ARG A 114 15.69 11.06 -1.03
N LEU A 115 14.86 11.75 -0.26
CA LEU A 115 13.59 12.29 -0.71
C LEU A 115 13.78 13.20 -1.93
N LYS A 116 14.70 14.17 -1.85
CA LYS A 116 14.99 15.09 -2.96
C LYS A 116 15.58 14.39 -4.17
N GLN A 117 16.46 13.41 -3.98
CA GLN A 117 17.05 12.64 -5.07
C GLN A 117 15.99 11.88 -5.88
N VAL A 118 15.02 11.27 -5.21
CA VAL A 118 14.02 10.40 -5.87
C VAL A 118 12.81 11.20 -6.35
N CYS A 119 12.28 12.11 -5.53
CA CYS A 119 11.06 12.86 -5.85
C CYS A 119 11.33 14.12 -6.67
N GLY A 120 12.52 14.75 -6.54
CA GLY A 120 12.76 16.11 -7.04
C GLY A 120 12.09 17.15 -6.16
N ASP A 121 12.39 18.42 -6.41
CA ASP A 121 11.82 19.53 -5.62
C ASP A 121 10.36 19.85 -6.02
N GLU A 122 9.97 19.58 -7.27
CA GLU A 122 8.63 19.88 -7.79
C GLU A 122 7.52 18.96 -7.26
N ALA A 123 7.85 17.71 -6.94
CA ALA A 123 6.87 16.72 -6.46
C ALA A 123 6.54 16.88 -4.97
N LEU A 124 7.15 17.83 -4.25
CA LEU A 124 6.97 17.98 -2.80
C LEU A 124 5.64 18.63 -2.41
N ASP A 125 5.03 19.44 -3.28
CA ASP A 125 3.81 20.20 -2.95
C ASP A 125 2.59 19.34 -2.60
N GLY A 126 2.52 18.13 -3.15
CA GLY A 126 1.44 17.18 -2.86
C GLY A 126 1.81 16.10 -1.84
N LEU A 127 3.03 16.11 -1.31
CA LEU A 127 3.54 15.11 -0.38
C LEU A 127 3.41 15.58 1.07
N SER A 128 2.55 14.92 1.84
CA SER A 128 2.44 15.13 3.29
C SER A 128 3.23 14.05 4.01
N ILE A 129 4.21 14.45 4.84
CA ILE A 129 4.99 13.53 5.66
C ILE A 129 4.55 13.66 7.11
N ALA A 130 4.19 12.55 7.73
CA ALA A 130 3.86 12.45 9.16
C ALA A 130 4.83 11.47 9.84
N ALA A 131 5.36 11.88 10.99
CA ALA A 131 6.28 11.07 11.78
C ALA A 131 5.71 10.84 13.19
N PRO A 132 4.78 9.87 13.37
CA PRO A 132 4.22 9.55 14.67
C PRO A 132 5.31 9.03 15.61
N VAL A 133 5.14 9.21 16.91
CA VAL A 133 6.15 8.79 17.89
C VAL A 133 5.90 7.37 18.42
N ASP A 134 4.68 6.86 18.26
CA ASP A 134 4.29 5.51 18.69
C ASP A 134 3.15 4.93 17.85
N GLN A 135 2.78 3.68 18.16
CA GLN A 135 1.71 2.97 17.47
C GLN A 135 0.32 3.58 17.70
N ALA A 136 0.11 4.24 18.83
CA ALA A 136 -1.17 4.85 19.17
C ALA A 136 -1.40 6.13 18.35
N GLU A 137 -0.39 6.99 18.24
CA GLU A 137 -0.44 8.19 17.40
C GLU A 137 -0.58 7.82 15.91
N LEU A 138 0.13 6.80 15.44
CA LEU A 138 -0.07 6.26 14.09
C LEU A 138 -1.54 5.86 13.85
N LEU A 139 -2.15 5.18 14.81
CA LEU A 139 -3.56 4.78 14.70
C LEU A 139 -4.51 6.00 14.67
N GLU A 140 -4.23 7.06 15.45
CA GLU A 140 -5.04 8.29 15.42
C GLU A 140 -4.89 9.04 14.09
N LEU A 141 -3.70 9.12 13.52
CA LEU A 141 -3.48 9.71 12.20
C LEU A 141 -4.31 9.03 11.10
N LEU A 142 -4.55 7.73 11.23
CA LEU A 142 -5.37 6.97 10.27
C LEU A 142 -6.87 7.20 10.44
N LYS A 143 -7.33 7.70 11.61
CA LYS A 143 -8.75 7.96 11.89
C LYS A 143 -9.21 9.36 11.50
N SER A 144 -8.31 10.33 11.45
CA SER A 144 -8.61 11.77 11.41
C SER A 144 -8.80 12.35 10.00
N ARG A 145 -9.00 11.52 8.97
CA ARG A 145 -9.09 12.02 7.59
C ARG A 145 -10.45 11.79 6.97
N ASP A 146 -11.09 12.88 6.62
CA ASP A 146 -12.36 12.90 5.85
C ASP A 146 -12.12 12.74 4.35
N ASP A 147 -10.91 13.09 3.84
CA ASP A 147 -10.52 12.98 2.42
C ASP A 147 -9.32 12.02 2.29
N PRO A 148 -9.49 10.87 1.64
CA PRO A 148 -8.42 9.90 1.46
C PRO A 148 -7.35 10.43 0.49
N PRO A 149 -6.05 10.16 0.74
CA PRO A 149 -4.99 10.51 -0.19
C PRO A 149 -5.07 9.61 -1.44
N ALA A 150 -4.45 10.06 -2.54
CA ALA A 150 -4.30 9.22 -3.72
C ALA A 150 -3.38 8.00 -3.48
N LEU A 151 -2.49 8.09 -2.49
CA LEU A 151 -1.62 7.00 -2.02
C LEU A 151 -1.30 7.20 -0.54
N LEU A 152 -1.43 6.15 0.26
CA LEU A 152 -0.94 6.09 1.63
C LEU A 152 0.27 5.15 1.70
N ILE A 153 1.34 5.62 2.32
CA ILE A 153 2.55 4.85 2.57
C ILE A 153 2.83 4.80 4.07
N ILE A 154 3.23 3.65 4.58
CA ILE A 154 3.76 3.50 5.95
C ILE A 154 5.13 2.82 5.86
N ASP A 155 6.18 3.56 6.15
CA ASP A 155 7.58 3.10 6.09
C ASP A 155 8.26 3.21 7.47
N THR A 156 8.25 2.16 8.29
CA THR A 156 7.73 0.79 8.12
C THR A 156 6.57 0.51 9.06
N VAL A 157 5.64 -0.33 8.63
CA VAL A 157 4.40 -0.63 9.38
C VAL A 157 4.64 -1.33 10.73
N ASN A 158 5.75 -2.02 10.86
CA ASN A 158 6.07 -2.86 12.03
C ASN A 158 7.16 -2.29 12.95
N ALA A 159 7.62 -1.05 12.74
CA ALA A 159 8.68 -0.44 13.55
C ALA A 159 8.29 -0.36 15.04
N TYR A 160 7.20 0.31 15.36
CA TYR A 160 6.75 0.46 16.76
C TYR A 160 6.28 -0.84 17.37
N ALA A 161 5.57 -1.66 16.59
CA ALA A 161 5.13 -2.96 17.06
C ALA A 161 6.31 -3.84 17.51
N ARG A 162 7.46 -3.75 16.83
CA ARG A 162 8.68 -4.46 17.22
C ARG A 162 9.25 -3.94 18.54
N LEU A 163 9.24 -2.62 18.75
CA LEU A 163 9.76 -1.99 19.96
C LEU A 163 8.86 -2.21 21.17
N GLU A 164 7.54 -2.04 20.97
CA GLU A 164 6.55 -2.16 22.03
C GLU A 164 6.26 -3.61 22.44
N TYR A 165 6.55 -4.58 21.57
CA TYR A 165 6.32 -6.01 21.84
C TYR A 165 7.05 -6.52 23.10
N ALA A 166 8.24 -5.98 23.37
CA ALA A 166 9.01 -6.34 24.54
C ALA A 166 8.41 -5.79 25.86
N LEU A 167 7.62 -4.70 25.77
CA LEU A 167 7.00 -4.04 26.90
C LEU A 167 5.67 -4.68 27.28
N ASP A 168 4.77 -4.86 26.30
CA ASP A 168 3.46 -5.48 26.47
C ASP A 168 3.03 -6.16 25.18
N LYS A 169 3.27 -7.46 25.09
CA LYS A 169 3.00 -8.28 23.90
C LYS A 169 1.53 -8.28 23.51
N GLU A 170 0.61 -8.40 24.50
CA GLU A 170 -0.82 -8.52 24.20
C GLU A 170 -1.43 -7.19 23.77
N LYS A 171 -1.07 -6.10 24.46
CA LYS A 171 -1.51 -4.75 24.10
C LYS A 171 -0.99 -4.40 22.70
N CYS A 172 0.29 -4.61 22.45
CA CYS A 172 0.92 -4.38 21.15
C CYS A 172 0.22 -5.15 20.03
N ALA A 173 -0.04 -6.45 20.21
CA ALA A 173 -0.72 -7.26 19.21
C ALA A 173 -2.16 -6.78 18.94
N ARG A 174 -2.90 -6.35 19.98
CA ARG A 174 -4.25 -5.80 19.80
C ARG A 174 -4.25 -4.50 19.02
N VAL A 175 -3.33 -3.56 19.36
CA VAL A 175 -3.23 -2.26 18.67
C VAL A 175 -2.83 -2.48 17.22
N PHE A 176 -1.82 -3.32 16.97
CA PHE A 176 -1.36 -3.65 15.62
C PHE A 176 -2.46 -4.29 14.76
N THR A 177 -3.21 -5.23 15.34
CA THR A 177 -4.36 -5.86 14.65
C THR A 177 -5.41 -4.82 14.28
N ARG A 178 -5.74 -3.90 15.19
CA ARG A 178 -6.72 -2.84 14.97
C ARG A 178 -6.26 -1.88 13.87
N MET A 179 -4.98 -1.52 13.86
CA MET A 179 -4.37 -0.71 12.81
C MET A 179 -4.49 -1.38 11.43
N MET A 180 -4.17 -2.67 11.33
CA MET A 180 -4.27 -3.41 10.08
C MET A 180 -5.71 -3.53 9.56
N ILE A 181 -6.69 -3.71 10.46
CA ILE A 181 -8.12 -3.69 10.11
C ILE A 181 -8.52 -2.32 9.58
N ASN A 182 -8.12 -1.23 10.24
CA ASN A 182 -8.42 0.13 9.79
C ASN A 182 -7.82 0.41 8.40
N LEU A 183 -6.55 0.04 8.17
CA LEU A 183 -5.90 0.17 6.86
C LEU A 183 -6.63 -0.60 5.76
N HIS A 184 -7.03 -1.84 6.05
CA HIS A 184 -7.81 -2.63 5.10
C HIS A 184 -9.16 -1.97 4.76
N ASN A 185 -9.88 -1.49 5.78
CA ASN A 185 -11.15 -0.81 5.59
C ASN A 185 -10.99 0.48 4.79
N LEU A 186 -9.97 1.30 5.12
CA LEU A 186 -9.66 2.53 4.37
C LEU A 186 -9.40 2.23 2.89
N ALA A 187 -8.53 1.26 2.59
CA ALA A 187 -8.24 0.87 1.21
C ALA A 187 -9.50 0.45 0.45
N THR A 188 -10.32 -0.42 1.07
CA THR A 188 -11.49 -0.99 0.40
C THR A 188 -12.68 -0.03 0.28
N GLN A 189 -12.88 0.86 1.25
CA GLN A 189 -13.98 1.82 1.24
C GLN A 189 -13.77 2.97 0.27
N HIS A 190 -12.53 3.41 0.13
CA HIS A 190 -12.17 4.57 -0.71
C HIS A 190 -11.47 4.19 -2.02
N ASP A 191 -11.26 2.90 -2.25
CA ASP A 191 -10.64 2.34 -3.47
C ASP A 191 -9.30 3.00 -3.86
N PHE A 192 -8.40 3.19 -2.89
CA PHE A 192 -7.07 3.73 -3.13
C PHE A 192 -5.96 2.77 -2.67
N PRO A 193 -4.74 2.87 -3.26
CA PRO A 193 -3.63 2.00 -2.91
C PRO A 193 -3.01 2.36 -1.56
N ILE A 194 -2.69 1.34 -0.75
CA ILE A 194 -1.90 1.47 0.47
C ILE A 194 -0.65 0.61 0.34
N LEU A 195 0.51 1.27 0.39
CA LEU A 195 1.81 0.63 0.42
C LEU A 195 2.33 0.56 1.86
N LEU A 196 2.62 -0.64 2.30
CA LEU A 196 3.27 -0.90 3.57
C LEU A 196 4.68 -1.40 3.30
N THR A 197 5.68 -0.84 3.95
CA THR A 197 6.99 -1.48 3.99
C THR A 197 7.17 -2.23 5.30
N GLY A 198 7.99 -3.26 5.29
CA GLY A 198 8.26 -4.08 6.48
C GLY A 198 9.71 -4.51 6.56
N GLN A 199 10.25 -4.50 7.78
CA GLN A 199 11.51 -5.15 8.07
C GLN A 199 11.31 -6.66 8.19
N ILE A 200 12.35 -7.42 7.85
CA ILE A 200 12.39 -8.87 7.97
C ILE A 200 13.01 -9.31 9.29
N TYR A 201 12.66 -10.54 9.67
CA TYR A 201 13.42 -11.32 10.62
C TYR A 201 13.72 -12.70 10.01
N GLU A 202 14.78 -13.30 10.45
CA GLU A 202 15.13 -14.68 10.15
C GLU A 202 14.84 -15.54 11.38
N ARG A 203 14.09 -16.60 11.18
CA ARG A 203 13.81 -17.60 12.19
C ARG A 203 13.81 -18.98 11.57
N ASP A 204 14.60 -19.86 12.14
CA ASP A 204 14.69 -21.27 11.71
C ASP A 204 15.04 -21.43 10.20
N GLY A 205 15.84 -20.49 9.64
CA GLY A 205 16.22 -20.43 8.23
C GLY A 205 15.13 -19.85 7.30
N GLU A 206 13.98 -19.45 7.85
CA GLU A 206 12.94 -18.76 7.10
C GLU A 206 13.01 -17.25 7.31
N VAL A 207 13.00 -16.51 6.19
CA VAL A 207 12.98 -15.04 6.17
C VAL A 207 11.56 -14.56 5.97
N GLY A 208 11.07 -13.74 6.88
CA GLY A 208 9.72 -13.18 6.80
C GLY A 208 9.58 -11.80 7.46
N PRO A 209 8.49 -11.08 7.23
CA PRO A 209 8.25 -9.82 7.89
C PRO A 209 7.90 -10.02 9.39
N TYR A 210 8.32 -9.09 10.25
CA TYR A 210 7.82 -9.02 11.63
C TYR A 210 6.30 -8.94 11.65
N TYR A 211 5.63 -9.66 12.56
CA TYR A 211 4.18 -9.85 12.57
C TYR A 211 3.64 -10.51 11.29
N GLY A 212 4.48 -11.33 10.65
CA GLY A 212 4.27 -11.87 9.31
C GLY A 212 2.92 -12.56 9.12
N LYS A 213 2.44 -13.35 10.09
CA LYS A 213 1.15 -14.05 9.96
C LYS A 213 0.00 -13.08 9.68
N LEU A 214 -0.10 -11.97 10.41
CA LEU A 214 -1.16 -10.97 10.21
C LEU A 214 -0.94 -10.17 8.93
N LEU A 215 0.27 -9.68 8.68
CA LEU A 215 0.62 -8.92 7.48
C LEU A 215 0.38 -9.73 6.21
N VAL A 216 0.86 -10.99 6.18
CA VAL A 216 0.67 -11.90 5.05
C VAL A 216 -0.81 -12.22 4.81
N HIS A 217 -1.61 -12.33 5.88
CA HIS A 217 -3.05 -12.58 5.77
C HIS A 217 -3.78 -11.35 5.19
N MET A 218 -3.51 -10.15 5.72
CA MET A 218 -4.22 -8.93 5.37
C MET A 218 -3.79 -8.35 4.02
N ALA A 219 -2.49 -8.36 3.70
CA ALA A 219 -2.00 -7.88 2.42
C ALA A 219 -2.43 -8.79 1.27
N LYS A 220 -2.83 -8.18 0.15
CA LYS A 220 -3.21 -8.90 -1.08
C LYS A 220 -2.02 -9.13 -1.98
N THR A 221 -1.03 -8.25 -1.91
CA THR A 221 0.24 -8.35 -2.62
C THR A 221 1.39 -8.40 -1.62
N LEU A 222 2.29 -9.37 -1.76
CA LEU A 222 3.52 -9.52 -0.99
C LEU A 222 4.70 -9.50 -1.94
N LEU A 223 5.52 -8.47 -1.83
CA LEU A 223 6.73 -8.27 -2.63
C LEU A 223 7.95 -8.30 -1.70
N GLN A 224 8.82 -9.27 -1.89
CA GLN A 224 10.09 -9.37 -1.18
C GLN A 224 11.19 -8.74 -2.02
N LEU A 225 11.95 -7.81 -1.43
CA LEU A 225 13.12 -7.19 -2.06
C LEU A 225 14.39 -7.73 -1.44
N GLU A 226 15.32 -8.19 -2.28
CA GLU A 226 16.59 -8.78 -1.90
C GLU A 226 17.74 -8.05 -2.58
N LYS A 227 18.90 -7.99 -1.93
CA LYS A 227 20.15 -7.54 -2.57
C LYS A 227 20.70 -8.66 -3.45
N ALA A 228 21.16 -8.31 -4.64
CA ALA A 228 21.93 -9.20 -5.47
C ALA A 228 23.44 -9.07 -5.21
N HIS A 229 24.23 -9.99 -5.76
CA HIS A 229 25.69 -9.92 -5.61
C HIS A 229 26.33 -8.73 -6.34
N ALA A 230 25.72 -8.29 -7.46
CA ALA A 230 26.21 -7.13 -8.21
C ALA A 230 25.80 -5.81 -7.52
N PRO A 231 26.71 -4.82 -7.44
CA PRO A 231 26.40 -3.52 -6.86
C PRO A 231 25.20 -2.85 -7.56
N GLY A 232 24.26 -2.30 -6.79
CA GLY A 232 23.06 -1.66 -7.29
C GLY A 232 21.95 -2.63 -7.73
N LEU A 233 22.26 -3.85 -8.14
CA LEU A 233 21.26 -4.83 -8.56
C LEU A 233 20.44 -5.35 -7.37
N ARG A 234 19.15 -5.51 -7.60
CA ARG A 234 18.17 -6.02 -6.64
C ARG A 234 17.27 -7.04 -7.30
N HIS A 235 16.76 -7.97 -6.52
CA HIS A 235 15.72 -8.92 -6.90
C HIS A 235 14.41 -8.58 -6.21
N ALA A 236 13.33 -8.55 -6.95
CA ALA A 236 11.97 -8.47 -6.43
C ALA A 236 11.28 -9.82 -6.64
N ARG A 237 10.79 -10.43 -5.57
CA ARG A 237 10.04 -11.68 -5.62
C ARG A 237 8.58 -11.43 -5.24
N LEU A 238 7.69 -11.66 -6.17
CA LEU A 238 6.25 -11.67 -5.90
C LEU A 238 5.89 -12.99 -5.19
N LYS A 239 5.67 -12.92 -3.88
CA LYS A 239 5.39 -14.09 -3.02
C LYS A 239 3.89 -14.38 -2.88
N LYS A 240 3.06 -13.38 -3.17
CA LYS A 240 1.61 -13.50 -3.13
C LYS A 240 0.98 -12.37 -3.95
N HIS A 241 0.00 -12.72 -4.72
CA HIS A 241 -0.89 -11.76 -5.39
C HIS A 241 -2.26 -12.42 -5.59
N ARG A 242 -3.35 -11.62 -5.56
CA ARG A 242 -4.70 -12.21 -5.68
C ARG A 242 -5.04 -12.73 -7.08
N SER A 243 -4.34 -12.25 -8.12
CA SER A 243 -4.66 -12.55 -9.52
C SER A 243 -3.43 -12.87 -10.40
N LEU A 244 -2.22 -12.79 -9.87
CA LEU A 244 -0.98 -13.08 -10.60
C LEU A 244 -0.24 -14.26 -9.95
N PRO A 245 0.49 -15.06 -10.74
CA PRO A 245 1.37 -16.10 -10.20
C PRO A 245 2.57 -15.48 -9.48
N GLU A 246 3.24 -16.28 -8.67
CA GLU A 246 4.55 -15.93 -8.13
C GLU A 246 5.54 -15.70 -9.28
N GLY A 247 6.46 -14.76 -9.06
CA GLY A 247 7.44 -14.38 -10.08
C GLY A 247 8.62 -13.63 -9.49
N VAL A 248 9.61 -13.36 -10.32
CA VAL A 248 10.83 -12.62 -9.96
C VAL A 248 11.12 -11.60 -11.04
N ALA A 249 11.54 -10.40 -10.64
CA ALA A 249 12.06 -9.37 -11.51
C ALA A 249 13.34 -8.80 -10.93
N ASP A 250 14.23 -8.35 -11.80
CA ASP A 250 15.45 -7.66 -11.44
C ASP A 250 15.32 -6.17 -11.72
N PHE A 251 15.92 -5.35 -10.87
CA PHE A 251 15.96 -3.91 -11.03
C PHE A 251 17.26 -3.32 -10.48
N LEU A 252 17.63 -2.14 -10.95
CA LEU A 252 18.75 -1.39 -10.42
C LEU A 252 18.27 -0.34 -9.42
N LEU A 253 18.92 -0.28 -8.27
CA LEU A 253 18.75 0.80 -7.30
C LEU A 253 19.81 1.87 -7.56
N THR A 254 19.38 3.02 -8.05
CA THR A 254 20.22 4.15 -8.45
C THR A 254 20.05 5.38 -7.55
N GLY A 255 20.75 6.46 -7.84
CA GLY A 255 20.53 7.75 -7.22
C GLY A 255 19.10 8.29 -7.45
N ASN A 256 18.52 8.01 -8.61
CA ASN A 256 17.21 8.56 -9.02
C ASN A 256 16.02 7.65 -8.66
N GLY A 257 16.25 6.50 -8.08
CA GLY A 257 15.22 5.52 -7.74
C GLY A 257 15.51 4.12 -8.23
N LEU A 258 14.47 3.41 -8.65
CA LEU A 258 14.51 2.05 -9.20
C LEU A 258 14.40 2.13 -10.73
N GLU A 259 15.28 1.40 -11.40
CA GLU A 259 15.35 1.31 -12.88
C GLU A 259 15.35 -0.14 -13.35
#